data_8083a7e5532d57a699dad4da5c239063
#
_entry.id   8083a7e5532d57a699dad4da5c239063
#
_cell.length_a   1.000
_cell.length_b   1.000
_cell.length_c   1.000
_cell.angle_alpha   90.00
_cell.angle_beta   90.00
_cell.angle_gamma   90.00
#
_symmetry.space_group_name_H-M   'P 1'
#
loop_
_entity.id
_entity.type
_entity.pdbx_description
1 polymer ?
#
loop_
_entity_poly.entity_id
_entity_poly.type
_entity_poly.pdbx_seq_one_letter_code
_entity_poly.pdbx_strand_id
1 'polypeptide(L)'
;MNVEMKHPARPSRRGRVIALRCSGAGASEWRALAEALAGQHDIEAPEHFGCESTGTWPGEHAFTLADEAAKAVALIDASAGKLHLVGHSYGGGVALHAALVRPDRIASIALYEPSVFHLLRQMGAPGALALAEIGRVADGVCRGVLSGDYRGAAAGFVDYWNGPGAWEAMCPAAQNALIRWVPKGPLEFSALIENATPASAYRALNAPVLMLRGEHAPMPSRLIAQWLAAVAAHGAADGRRRCCTYGTADACRRGRCPDQAPHRRC
;
A
#
# COMPACT_ATOMS: atom_id res chain seq x y z
N MET A 1 -37.36 -21.57 27.23
CA MET A 1 -36.03 -21.39 26.66
C MET A 1 -36.22 -21.03 25.20
N ASN A 2 -36.21 -19.71 24.87
CA ASN A 2 -36.34 -19.27 23.49
C ASN A 2 -34.92 -19.24 22.88
N VAL A 3 -34.67 -20.14 21.94
CA VAL A 3 -33.45 -20.11 21.13
C VAL A 3 -33.68 -19.09 20.03
N GLU A 4 -33.08 -17.90 20.18
CA GLU A 4 -32.99 -16.90 19.14
C GLU A 4 -32.07 -17.43 18.02
N MET A 5 -32.66 -17.93 16.95
CA MET A 5 -31.91 -18.25 15.73
C MET A 5 -31.43 -16.94 15.09
N LYS A 6 -30.14 -16.64 15.26
CA LYS A 6 -29.48 -15.60 14.48
C LYS A 6 -29.55 -15.99 13.00
N HIS A 7 -30.40 -15.29 12.26
CA HIS A 7 -30.40 -15.41 10.80
C HIS A 7 -29.02 -14.98 10.28
N PRO A 8 -28.39 -15.77 9.37
CA PRO A 8 -27.21 -15.32 8.69
C PRO A 8 -27.53 -14.02 7.95
N ALA A 9 -26.68 -13.00 8.15
CA ALA A 9 -26.83 -11.73 7.47
C ALA A 9 -26.91 -11.99 5.96
N ARG A 10 -27.95 -11.42 5.28
CA ARG A 10 -28.05 -11.50 3.82
C ARG A 10 -26.75 -10.95 3.23
N PRO A 11 -26.12 -11.64 2.25
CA PRO A 11 -24.94 -11.12 1.60
C PRO A 11 -25.27 -9.73 1.04
N SER A 12 -24.46 -8.73 1.38
CA SER A 12 -24.63 -7.38 0.86
C SER A 12 -24.52 -7.49 -0.67
N ARG A 13 -25.45 -6.81 -1.41
CA ARG A 13 -25.37 -6.71 -2.88
C ARG A 13 -24.23 -5.83 -3.34
N ARG A 14 -23.49 -5.21 -2.40
CA ARG A 14 -22.39 -4.28 -2.67
C ARG A 14 -21.10 -5.05 -2.91
N GLY A 15 -20.31 -4.58 -3.87
CA GLY A 15 -18.95 -5.06 -4.05
C GLY A 15 -18.12 -4.80 -2.79
N ARG A 16 -17.17 -5.67 -2.48
CA ARG A 16 -16.29 -5.52 -1.32
C ARG A 16 -14.91 -5.06 -1.77
N VAL A 17 -14.35 -4.08 -1.08
CA VAL A 17 -13.01 -3.53 -1.35
C VAL A 17 -12.18 -3.63 -0.09
N ILE A 18 -10.98 -4.20 -0.19
CA ILE A 18 -9.96 -4.11 0.86
C ILE A 18 -8.94 -3.08 0.40
N ALA A 19 -8.75 -2.03 1.21
CA ALA A 19 -7.87 -0.91 0.90
C ALA A 19 -6.67 -0.89 1.86
N LEU A 20 -5.45 -1.03 1.32
CA LEU A 20 -4.20 -1.20 2.04
C LEU A 20 -3.35 0.06 1.89
N ARG A 21 -3.07 0.71 3.01
CA ARG A 21 -2.46 2.04 3.12
C ARG A 21 -0.95 2.05 2.92
N CYS A 22 -0.40 3.23 2.66
CA CYS A 22 1.05 3.42 2.58
C CYS A 22 1.71 3.42 3.98
N SER A 23 3.04 3.41 3.98
CA SER A 23 3.87 3.57 5.17
C SER A 23 3.53 4.85 5.92
N GLY A 24 3.39 4.77 7.23
CA GLY A 24 3.14 5.93 8.10
C GLY A 24 1.75 6.55 8.01
N ALA A 25 0.87 6.11 7.10
CA ALA A 25 -0.53 6.55 7.04
C ALA A 25 -1.43 5.73 7.98
N GLY A 26 -2.67 6.13 8.14
CA GLY A 26 -3.74 5.37 8.79
C GLY A 26 -4.87 5.02 7.82
N ALA A 27 -5.88 4.30 8.28
CA ALA A 27 -7.06 3.95 7.49
C ALA A 27 -7.78 5.18 6.89
N SER A 28 -7.60 6.35 7.49
CA SER A 28 -8.12 7.63 6.99
C SER A 28 -7.61 8.04 5.61
N GLU A 29 -6.51 7.44 5.13
CA GLU A 29 -6.04 7.61 3.74
C GLU A 29 -7.15 7.32 2.73
N TRP A 30 -7.99 6.34 3.02
CA TRP A 30 -9.03 5.85 2.12
C TRP A 30 -10.39 6.53 2.27
N ARG A 31 -10.51 7.57 3.13
CA ARG A 31 -11.79 8.24 3.40
C ARG A 31 -12.46 8.77 2.13
N ALA A 32 -11.71 9.50 1.31
CA ALA A 32 -12.25 10.05 0.06
C ALA A 32 -12.70 8.96 -0.93
N LEU A 33 -11.95 7.84 -0.99
CA LEU A 33 -12.34 6.69 -1.79
C LEU A 33 -13.62 6.04 -1.24
N ALA A 34 -13.73 5.89 0.08
CA ALA A 34 -14.90 5.33 0.73
C ALA A 34 -16.15 6.19 0.48
N GLU A 35 -16.01 7.51 0.55
CA GLU A 35 -17.07 8.46 0.23
C GLU A 35 -17.50 8.36 -1.25
N ALA A 36 -16.52 8.29 -2.17
CA ALA A 36 -16.79 8.20 -3.60
C ALA A 36 -17.48 6.90 -4.02
N LEU A 37 -17.22 5.80 -3.30
CA LEU A 37 -17.79 4.47 -3.57
C LEU A 37 -18.99 4.15 -2.66
N ALA A 38 -19.40 5.07 -1.81
CA ALA A 38 -20.53 4.87 -0.89
C ALA A 38 -21.79 4.43 -1.64
N GLY A 39 -22.46 3.40 -1.13
CA GLY A 39 -23.65 2.83 -1.76
C GLY A 39 -23.39 1.78 -2.84
N GLN A 40 -22.20 1.74 -3.44
CA GLN A 40 -21.81 0.74 -4.45
C GLN A 40 -20.90 -0.35 -3.85
N HIS A 41 -19.96 0.05 -3.00
CA HIS A 41 -18.97 -0.85 -2.40
C HIS A 41 -18.84 -0.61 -0.90
N ASP A 42 -18.58 -1.68 -0.18
CA ASP A 42 -18.19 -1.65 1.23
C ASP A 42 -16.67 -1.69 1.30
N ILE A 43 -16.05 -0.64 1.84
CA ILE A 43 -14.58 -0.53 1.95
C ILE A 43 -14.14 -0.91 3.34
N GLU A 44 -13.19 -1.81 3.42
CA GLU A 44 -12.50 -2.21 4.63
C GLU A 44 -11.01 -1.88 4.51
N ALA A 45 -10.48 -1.11 5.45
CA ALA A 45 -9.08 -0.68 5.47
C ALA A 45 -8.41 -1.24 6.74
N PRO A 46 -7.88 -2.48 6.70
CA PRO A 46 -7.22 -3.07 7.85
C PRO A 46 -5.95 -2.30 8.22
N GLU A 47 -5.74 -2.11 9.52
CA GLU A 47 -4.52 -1.50 10.01
C GLU A 47 -3.34 -2.47 9.94
N HIS A 48 -2.19 -1.95 9.53
CA HIS A 48 -0.91 -2.66 9.54
C HIS A 48 -0.35 -2.78 10.96
N PHE A 49 0.62 -3.68 11.18
CA PHE A 49 1.40 -3.68 12.42
C PHE A 49 2.01 -2.31 12.71
N GLY A 50 2.22 -2.01 13.99
CA GLY A 50 2.77 -0.74 14.45
C GLY A 50 1.73 0.35 14.71
N CYS A 51 0.43 0.09 14.45
CA CYS A 51 -0.66 0.96 14.86
C CYS A 51 -1.11 0.65 16.30
N GLU A 52 -1.76 1.61 16.96
CA GLU A 52 -2.26 1.45 18.32
C GLU A 52 -3.17 0.21 18.46
N SER A 53 -4.02 -0.03 17.47
CA SER A 53 -4.97 -1.15 17.46
C SER A 53 -4.36 -2.52 17.17
N THR A 54 -3.18 -2.56 16.56
CA THR A 54 -2.51 -3.81 16.13
C THR A 54 -1.29 -4.15 16.98
N GLY A 55 -0.73 -3.16 17.67
CA GLY A 55 0.54 -3.30 18.38
C GLY A 55 1.75 -3.47 17.44
N THR A 56 2.91 -3.63 18.04
CA THR A 56 4.16 -3.90 17.34
C THR A 56 4.25 -5.36 16.91
N TRP A 57 5.09 -5.64 15.90
CA TRP A 57 5.43 -7.03 15.55
C TRP A 57 6.06 -7.75 16.76
N PRO A 58 5.59 -8.94 17.15
CA PRO A 58 6.07 -9.62 18.36
C PRO A 58 7.52 -10.15 18.25
N GLY A 59 8.09 -10.23 17.06
CA GLY A 59 9.49 -10.62 16.88
C GLY A 59 9.78 -12.13 16.95
N GLU A 60 8.78 -12.97 16.77
CA GLU A 60 8.93 -14.44 16.81
C GLU A 60 9.83 -14.98 15.70
N HIS A 61 9.88 -14.29 14.58
CA HIS A 61 10.75 -14.54 13.43
C HIS A 61 11.00 -13.23 12.66
N ALA A 62 11.84 -13.27 11.63
CA ALA A 62 12.06 -12.14 10.75
C ALA A 62 10.73 -11.73 10.08
N PHE A 63 10.37 -10.45 10.20
CA PHE A 63 9.13 -9.91 9.64
C PHE A 63 9.12 -10.02 8.10
N THR A 64 8.03 -10.50 7.56
CA THR A 64 7.84 -10.71 6.12
C THR A 64 6.59 -10.00 5.60
N LEU A 65 6.50 -9.87 4.30
CA LEU A 65 5.29 -9.34 3.66
C LEU A 65 4.06 -10.26 3.87
N ALA A 66 4.29 -11.56 4.08
CA ALA A 66 3.22 -12.51 4.41
C ALA A 66 2.59 -12.22 5.77
N ASP A 67 3.40 -11.85 6.76
CA ASP A 67 2.89 -11.49 8.09
C ASP A 67 1.98 -10.26 8.04
N GLU A 68 2.38 -9.24 7.27
CA GLU A 68 1.54 -8.06 7.08
C GLU A 68 0.27 -8.37 6.30
N ALA A 69 0.36 -9.22 5.28
CA ALA A 69 -0.78 -9.60 4.44
C ALA A 69 -1.77 -10.54 5.12
N ALA A 70 -1.40 -11.21 6.21
CA ALA A 70 -2.22 -12.23 6.87
C ALA A 70 -3.64 -11.72 7.20
N LYS A 71 -3.75 -10.49 7.67
CA LYS A 71 -5.05 -9.88 7.98
C LYS A 71 -5.90 -9.65 6.72
N ALA A 72 -5.28 -9.15 5.65
CA ALA A 72 -5.96 -8.98 4.36
C ALA A 72 -6.40 -10.33 3.79
N VAL A 73 -5.56 -11.36 3.88
CA VAL A 73 -5.89 -12.73 3.47
C VAL A 73 -7.07 -13.29 4.27
N ALA A 74 -7.09 -13.09 5.60
CA ALA A 74 -8.22 -13.51 6.44
C ALA A 74 -9.53 -12.82 6.03
N LEU A 75 -9.49 -11.53 5.69
CA LEU A 75 -10.66 -10.79 5.18
C LEU A 75 -11.12 -11.29 3.81
N ILE A 76 -10.19 -11.67 2.94
CA ILE A 76 -10.50 -12.30 1.65
C ILE A 76 -11.20 -13.64 1.89
N ASP A 77 -10.68 -14.47 2.79
CA ASP A 77 -11.23 -15.80 3.11
C ASP A 77 -12.63 -15.69 3.73
N ALA A 78 -12.88 -14.69 4.55
CA ALA A 78 -14.18 -14.42 5.16
C ALA A 78 -15.23 -13.84 4.18
N SER A 79 -14.84 -13.45 2.97
CA SER A 79 -15.74 -12.85 1.98
C SER A 79 -16.54 -13.93 1.24
N ALA A 80 -17.82 -13.69 0.97
CA ALA A 80 -18.68 -14.65 0.27
C ALA A 80 -18.41 -14.78 -1.24
N GLY A 81 -17.69 -13.81 -1.84
CA GLY A 81 -17.42 -13.76 -3.29
C GLY A 81 -16.07 -13.14 -3.60
N LYS A 82 -15.84 -12.84 -4.87
CA LYS A 82 -14.67 -12.09 -5.30
C LYS A 82 -14.76 -10.65 -4.81
N LEU A 83 -13.61 -10.06 -4.47
CA LEU A 83 -13.49 -8.69 -3.99
C LEU A 83 -12.42 -7.90 -4.75
N HIS A 84 -12.39 -6.62 -4.52
CA HIS A 84 -11.41 -5.72 -5.10
C HIS A 84 -10.32 -5.38 -4.08
N LEU A 85 -9.08 -5.29 -4.54
CA LEU A 85 -7.96 -4.82 -3.73
C LEU A 85 -7.53 -3.43 -4.20
N VAL A 86 -7.27 -2.54 -3.26
CA VAL A 86 -6.66 -1.24 -3.51
C VAL A 86 -5.42 -1.15 -2.62
N GLY A 87 -4.29 -0.74 -3.18
CA GLY A 87 -3.06 -0.62 -2.41
C GLY A 87 -2.22 0.57 -2.84
N HIS A 88 -1.68 1.29 -1.86
CA HIS A 88 -0.75 2.39 -2.09
C HIS A 88 0.61 2.06 -1.48
N SER A 89 1.69 2.26 -2.26
CA SER A 89 3.07 2.10 -1.82
C SER A 89 3.30 0.76 -1.11
N TYR A 90 3.66 0.75 0.17
CA TYR A 90 3.77 -0.44 1.01
C TYR A 90 2.52 -1.32 0.94
N GLY A 91 1.34 -0.71 1.13
CA GLY A 91 0.07 -1.42 0.99
C GLY A 91 -0.18 -1.99 -0.41
N GLY A 92 0.44 -1.43 -1.44
CA GLY A 92 0.45 -2.01 -2.79
C GLY A 92 1.23 -3.33 -2.85
N GLY A 93 2.36 -3.42 -2.14
CA GLY A 93 3.10 -4.67 -1.96
C GLY A 93 2.29 -5.72 -1.20
N VAL A 94 1.63 -5.31 -0.11
CA VAL A 94 0.74 -6.16 0.70
C VAL A 94 -0.46 -6.66 -0.14
N ALA A 95 -1.09 -5.78 -0.93
CA ALA A 95 -2.20 -6.13 -1.82
C ALA A 95 -1.81 -7.18 -2.87
N LEU A 96 -0.64 -6.99 -3.49
CA LEU A 96 -0.11 -7.95 -4.46
C LEU A 96 0.18 -9.29 -3.80
N HIS A 97 0.79 -9.30 -2.61
CA HIS A 97 1.03 -10.54 -1.88
C HIS A 97 -0.28 -11.27 -1.57
N ALA A 98 -1.27 -10.58 -1.03
CA ALA A 98 -2.59 -11.15 -0.73
C ALA A 98 -3.28 -11.71 -2.00
N ALA A 99 -3.16 -11.00 -3.14
CA ALA A 99 -3.68 -11.46 -4.43
C ALA A 99 -2.99 -12.74 -4.92
N LEU A 100 -1.68 -12.87 -4.71
CA LEU A 100 -0.94 -14.09 -5.07
C LEU A 100 -1.34 -15.29 -4.20
N VAL A 101 -1.67 -15.06 -2.93
CA VAL A 101 -2.13 -16.12 -2.00
C VAL A 101 -3.56 -16.56 -2.32
N ARG A 102 -4.41 -15.67 -2.83
CA ARG A 102 -5.84 -15.95 -3.12
C ARG A 102 -6.27 -15.45 -4.52
N PRO A 103 -5.60 -15.88 -5.60
CA PRO A 103 -5.82 -15.31 -6.93
C PRO A 103 -7.26 -15.46 -7.43
N ASP A 104 -7.93 -16.57 -7.11
CA ASP A 104 -9.29 -16.85 -7.55
C ASP A 104 -10.35 -16.01 -6.82
N ARG A 105 -9.98 -15.37 -5.70
CA ARG A 105 -10.86 -14.55 -4.87
C ARG A 105 -10.83 -13.08 -5.25
N ILE A 106 -9.96 -12.68 -6.18
CA ILE A 106 -9.77 -11.28 -6.56
C ILE A 106 -10.54 -10.97 -7.85
N ALA A 107 -11.37 -9.92 -7.79
CA ALA A 107 -12.12 -9.39 -8.92
C ALA A 107 -11.29 -8.37 -9.72
N SER A 108 -10.57 -7.48 -9.03
CA SER A 108 -9.63 -6.53 -9.63
C SER A 108 -8.65 -5.99 -8.58
N ILE A 109 -7.56 -5.39 -9.06
CA ILE A 109 -6.53 -4.78 -8.23
C ILE A 109 -6.28 -3.35 -8.73
N ALA A 110 -6.31 -2.35 -7.84
CA ALA A 110 -5.89 -1.00 -8.15
C ALA A 110 -4.67 -0.63 -7.29
N LEU A 111 -3.58 -0.22 -7.93
CA LEU A 111 -2.30 0.04 -7.27
C LEU A 111 -1.82 1.46 -7.58
N TYR A 112 -1.45 2.18 -6.55
CA TYR A 112 -0.74 3.45 -6.67
C TYR A 112 0.68 3.28 -6.14
N GLU A 113 1.68 3.39 -7.05
CA GLU A 113 3.12 3.24 -6.77
C GLU A 113 3.47 2.05 -5.86
N PRO A 114 3.06 0.82 -6.19
CA PRO A 114 3.26 -0.33 -5.31
C PRO A 114 4.75 -0.57 -5.06
N SER A 115 5.10 -0.87 -3.80
CA SER A 115 6.46 -1.15 -3.39
C SER A 115 6.73 -2.65 -3.38
N VAL A 116 7.35 -3.17 -4.46
CA VAL A 116 7.81 -4.56 -4.59
C VAL A 116 9.28 -4.55 -5.01
N PHE A 117 10.13 -3.97 -4.15
CA PHE A 117 11.52 -3.62 -4.46
C PHE A 117 12.40 -4.82 -4.79
N HIS A 118 12.09 -6.02 -4.32
CA HIS A 118 12.80 -7.25 -4.69
C HIS A 118 12.82 -7.49 -6.21
N LEU A 119 11.81 -7.05 -6.96
CA LEU A 119 11.75 -7.20 -8.41
C LEU A 119 12.82 -6.39 -9.14
N LEU A 120 13.34 -5.32 -8.54
CA LEU A 120 14.40 -4.52 -9.13
C LEU A 120 15.66 -5.33 -9.42
N ARG A 121 15.93 -6.39 -8.63
CA ARG A 121 17.06 -7.32 -8.87
C ARG A 121 17.02 -7.99 -10.25
N GLN A 122 15.85 -8.07 -10.88
CA GLN A 122 15.63 -8.74 -12.16
C GLN A 122 15.57 -7.77 -13.35
N MET A 123 15.77 -6.46 -13.11
CA MET A 123 15.60 -5.40 -14.13
C MET A 123 16.96 -4.90 -14.70
N GLY A 124 18.02 -5.72 -14.56
CA GLY A 124 19.36 -5.39 -15.09
C GLY A 124 19.97 -4.15 -14.44
N ALA A 125 20.81 -3.42 -15.20
CA ALA A 125 21.52 -2.26 -14.68
C ALA A 125 20.59 -1.13 -14.16
N PRO A 126 19.50 -0.74 -14.82
CA PRO A 126 18.56 0.22 -14.26
C PRO A 126 17.94 -0.24 -12.93
N GLY A 127 17.63 -1.52 -12.82
CA GLY A 127 17.09 -2.09 -11.58
C GLY A 127 18.11 -2.09 -10.44
N ALA A 128 19.37 -2.37 -10.73
CA ALA A 128 20.46 -2.31 -9.75
C ALA A 128 20.67 -0.89 -9.21
N LEU A 129 20.60 0.13 -10.08
CA LEU A 129 20.67 1.54 -9.67
C LEU A 129 19.48 1.94 -8.80
N ALA A 130 18.28 1.52 -9.18
CA ALA A 130 17.06 1.79 -8.42
C ALA A 130 17.06 1.07 -7.06
N LEU A 131 17.57 -0.17 -7.00
CA LEU A 131 17.71 -0.91 -5.75
C LEU A 131 18.73 -0.23 -4.83
N ALA A 132 19.85 0.25 -5.36
CA ALA A 132 20.82 1.02 -4.59
C ALA A 132 20.23 2.36 -4.10
N GLU A 133 19.36 3.02 -4.90
CA GLU A 133 18.67 4.24 -4.52
C GLU A 133 17.73 3.99 -3.33
N ILE A 134 16.86 3.00 -3.42
CA ILE A 134 15.92 2.69 -2.32
C ILE A 134 16.64 2.11 -1.09
N GLY A 135 17.75 1.41 -1.29
CA GLY A 135 18.62 0.95 -0.20
C GLY A 135 19.14 2.11 0.65
N ARG A 136 19.56 3.22 0.03
CA ARG A 136 20.00 4.42 0.77
C ARG A 136 18.87 5.04 1.60
N VAL A 137 17.62 5.00 1.11
CA VAL A 137 16.44 5.46 1.86
C VAL A 137 16.21 4.54 3.06
N ALA A 138 16.22 3.24 2.86
CA ALA A 138 16.09 2.25 3.93
C ALA A 138 17.18 2.43 5.00
N ASP A 139 18.44 2.59 4.59
CA ASP A 139 19.57 2.86 5.48
C ASP A 139 19.40 4.16 6.28
N GLY A 140 18.82 5.20 5.66
CA GLY A 140 18.49 6.45 6.33
C GLY A 140 17.50 6.24 7.47
N VAL A 141 16.43 5.50 7.23
CA VAL A 141 15.43 5.14 8.25
C VAL A 141 16.05 4.26 9.34
N CYS A 142 16.84 3.26 8.98
CA CYS A 142 17.55 2.39 9.94
C CYS A 142 18.48 3.19 10.85
N ARG A 143 19.29 4.11 10.28
CA ARG A 143 20.16 4.99 11.08
C ARG A 143 19.37 5.86 12.04
N GLY A 144 18.23 6.41 11.61
CA GLY A 144 17.35 7.18 12.48
C GLY A 144 16.82 6.38 13.66
N VAL A 145 16.47 5.10 13.43
CA VAL A 145 16.07 4.21 14.54
C VAL A 145 17.21 3.97 15.50
N LEU A 146 18.41 3.67 14.99
CA LEU A 146 19.59 3.36 15.82
C LEU A 146 20.08 4.58 16.63
N SER A 147 19.94 5.80 16.08
CA SER A 147 20.36 7.03 16.75
C SER A 147 19.26 7.69 17.60
N GLY A 148 18.01 7.22 17.49
CA GLY A 148 16.86 7.86 18.12
C GLY A 148 16.36 9.13 17.38
N ASP A 149 16.95 9.47 16.23
CA ASP A 149 16.51 10.61 15.40
C ASP A 149 15.34 10.21 14.47
N TYR A 150 14.20 9.91 15.07
CA TYR A 150 12.99 9.54 14.33
C TYR A 150 12.45 10.69 13.48
N ARG A 151 12.62 11.94 13.96
CA ARG A 151 12.17 13.11 13.21
C ARG A 151 12.97 13.33 11.93
N GLY A 152 14.29 13.29 12.01
CA GLY A 152 15.16 13.42 10.84
C GLY A 152 14.97 12.27 9.84
N ALA A 153 14.79 11.04 10.33
CA ALA A 153 14.48 9.90 9.48
C ALA A 153 13.14 10.06 8.75
N ALA A 154 12.09 10.49 9.44
CA ALA A 154 10.78 10.76 8.84
C ALA A 154 10.86 11.89 7.80
N ALA A 155 11.60 12.97 8.09
CA ALA A 155 11.80 14.08 7.18
C ALA A 155 12.49 13.63 5.88
N GLY A 156 13.61 12.91 6.00
CA GLY A 156 14.34 12.39 4.83
C GLY A 156 13.49 11.42 4.00
N PHE A 157 12.67 10.59 4.65
CA PHE A 157 11.74 9.70 3.97
C PHE A 157 10.68 10.47 3.18
N VAL A 158 10.05 11.48 3.77
CA VAL A 158 9.02 12.30 3.12
C VAL A 158 9.59 13.08 1.96
N ASP A 159 10.72 13.75 2.15
CA ASP A 159 11.34 14.57 1.13
C ASP A 159 11.85 13.74 -0.07
N TYR A 160 12.27 12.50 0.17
CA TYR A 160 12.61 11.60 -0.93
C TYR A 160 11.41 11.30 -1.84
N TRP A 161 10.24 11.01 -1.28
CA TRP A 161 9.06 10.65 -2.05
C TRP A 161 8.34 11.84 -2.67
N ASN A 162 8.33 12.99 -2.00
CA ASN A 162 7.47 14.12 -2.36
C ASN A 162 8.26 15.37 -2.81
N GLY A 163 9.58 15.29 -2.75
CA GLY A 163 10.48 16.40 -3.10
C GLY A 163 10.94 17.21 -1.88
N PRO A 164 12.05 17.93 -2.02
CA PRO A 164 12.64 18.74 -0.95
C PRO A 164 11.64 19.72 -0.34
N GLY A 165 11.60 19.82 0.98
CA GLY A 165 10.70 20.70 1.74
C GLY A 165 9.28 20.16 1.92
N ALA A 166 8.97 18.98 1.40
CA ALA A 166 7.65 18.36 1.58
C ALA A 166 7.36 18.09 3.06
N TRP A 167 8.37 17.68 3.83
CA TRP A 167 8.25 17.49 5.28
C TRP A 167 7.80 18.75 6.00
N GLU A 168 8.43 19.88 5.72
CA GLU A 168 8.10 21.16 6.38
C GLU A 168 6.71 21.68 5.99
N ALA A 169 6.21 21.28 4.84
CA ALA A 169 4.87 21.62 4.37
C ALA A 169 3.77 20.77 5.02
N MET A 170 4.11 19.68 5.74
CA MET A 170 3.15 18.82 6.39
C MET A 170 2.60 19.43 7.66
N CYS A 171 1.33 19.16 7.98
CA CYS A 171 0.78 19.50 9.28
C CYS A 171 1.40 18.65 10.41
N PRO A 172 1.47 19.19 11.65
CA PRO A 172 2.09 18.48 12.78
C PRO A 172 1.50 17.09 13.07
N ALA A 173 0.20 16.91 12.85
CA ALA A 173 -0.45 15.61 13.05
C ALA A 173 0.09 14.54 12.08
N ALA A 174 0.28 14.89 10.81
CA ALA A 174 0.85 14.00 9.80
C ALA A 174 2.35 13.74 10.05
N GLN A 175 3.12 14.77 10.43
CA GLN A 175 4.51 14.60 10.87
C GLN A 175 4.61 13.61 12.03
N ASN A 176 3.78 13.78 13.06
CA ASN A 176 3.76 12.89 14.23
C ASN A 176 3.37 11.44 13.88
N ALA A 177 2.48 11.24 12.92
CA ALA A 177 2.14 9.90 12.45
C ALA A 177 3.36 9.19 11.81
N LEU A 178 4.11 9.92 10.98
CA LEU A 178 5.33 9.39 10.36
C LEU A 178 6.46 9.17 11.37
N ILE A 179 6.64 10.06 12.34
CA ILE A 179 7.61 9.85 13.44
C ILE A 179 7.30 8.55 14.21
N ARG A 180 6.03 8.29 14.50
CA ARG A 180 5.62 7.03 15.15
C ARG A 180 5.82 5.79 14.28
N TRP A 181 5.76 5.95 12.95
CA TRP A 181 6.01 4.84 12.01
C TRP A 181 7.49 4.48 11.91
N VAL A 182 8.43 5.42 12.09
CA VAL A 182 9.88 5.20 11.87
C VAL A 182 10.41 3.91 12.50
N PRO A 183 10.05 3.52 13.76
CA PRO A 183 10.52 2.27 14.36
C PRO A 183 10.12 1.01 13.56
N LYS A 184 9.01 1.06 12.82
CA LYS A 184 8.57 -0.04 11.95
C LYS A 184 9.23 0.01 10.56
N GLY A 185 9.69 1.16 10.12
CA GLY A 185 10.24 1.38 8.79
C GLY A 185 11.27 0.33 8.35
N PRO A 186 12.28 -0.04 9.16
CA PRO A 186 13.23 -1.10 8.83
C PRO A 186 12.59 -2.44 8.53
N LEU A 187 11.54 -2.83 9.24
CA LEU A 187 10.81 -4.08 9.00
C LEU A 187 10.08 -4.05 7.65
N GLU A 188 9.43 -2.94 7.31
CA GLU A 188 8.75 -2.76 6.02
C GLU A 188 9.76 -2.81 4.87
N PHE A 189 10.88 -2.09 4.95
CA PHE A 189 11.91 -2.12 3.92
C PHE A 189 12.51 -3.52 3.75
N SER A 190 12.83 -4.20 4.84
CA SER A 190 13.32 -5.58 4.79
C SER A 190 12.31 -6.50 4.11
N ALA A 191 11.04 -6.46 4.51
CA ALA A 191 9.99 -7.27 3.93
C ALA A 191 9.79 -7.02 2.42
N LEU A 192 9.98 -5.78 1.94
CA LEU A 192 9.83 -5.42 0.54
C LEU A 192 11.06 -5.76 -0.31
N ILE A 193 12.26 -5.61 0.26
CA ILE A 193 13.53 -5.81 -0.45
C ILE A 193 13.92 -7.30 -0.47
N GLU A 194 13.71 -8.00 0.65
CA GLU A 194 14.10 -9.41 0.81
C GLU A 194 12.97 -10.41 0.47
N ASN A 195 11.85 -9.92 -0.08
CA ASN A 195 10.76 -10.79 -0.52
C ASN A 195 11.27 -11.80 -1.57
N ALA A 196 10.97 -13.08 -1.34
CA ALA A 196 11.39 -14.17 -2.22
C ALA A 196 10.43 -14.47 -3.38
N THR A 197 9.32 -13.71 -3.51
CA THR A 197 8.32 -13.93 -4.56
C THR A 197 8.94 -13.78 -5.94
N PRO A 198 8.95 -14.82 -6.79
CA PRO A 198 9.53 -14.72 -8.11
C PRO A 198 8.68 -13.86 -9.05
N ALA A 199 9.31 -13.18 -10.00
CA ALA A 199 8.63 -12.35 -10.99
C ALA A 199 7.57 -13.14 -11.80
N SER A 200 7.77 -14.44 -12.00
CA SER A 200 6.81 -15.32 -12.66
C SER A 200 5.47 -15.41 -11.94
N ALA A 201 5.45 -15.29 -10.60
CA ALA A 201 4.22 -15.33 -9.82
C ALA A 201 3.28 -14.17 -10.19
N TYR A 202 3.81 -12.99 -10.42
CA TYR A 202 3.00 -11.83 -10.81
C TYR A 202 2.36 -11.97 -12.20
N ARG A 203 2.98 -12.78 -13.11
CA ARG A 203 2.41 -13.11 -14.42
C ARG A 203 1.19 -14.03 -14.30
N ALA A 204 1.09 -14.80 -13.24
CA ALA A 204 -0.03 -15.70 -12.97
C ALA A 204 -1.26 -14.98 -12.39
N LEU A 205 -1.15 -13.70 -12.02
CA LEU A 205 -2.30 -12.91 -11.58
C LEU A 205 -3.31 -12.73 -12.72
N ASN A 206 -4.50 -13.30 -12.55
CA ASN A 206 -5.56 -13.28 -13.54
C ASN A 206 -6.54 -12.10 -13.42
N ALA A 207 -6.50 -11.36 -12.30
CA ALA A 207 -7.37 -10.22 -12.06
C ALA A 207 -6.94 -9.01 -12.92
N PRO A 208 -7.87 -8.17 -13.43
CA PRO A 208 -7.54 -6.89 -14.03
C PRO A 208 -6.77 -6.00 -13.05
N VAL A 209 -5.71 -5.36 -13.52
CA VAL A 209 -4.88 -4.46 -12.72
C VAL A 209 -4.96 -3.04 -13.26
N LEU A 210 -5.37 -2.10 -12.41
CA LEU A 210 -5.19 -0.67 -12.63
C LEU A 210 -3.88 -0.24 -11.97
N MET A 211 -2.93 0.26 -12.76
CA MET A 211 -1.66 0.77 -12.28
C MET A 211 -1.62 2.29 -12.37
N LEU A 212 -1.40 2.95 -11.25
CA LEU A 212 -1.29 4.39 -11.14
C LEU A 212 0.10 4.76 -10.61
N ARG A 213 0.67 5.85 -11.14
CA ARG A 213 1.91 6.46 -10.63
C ARG A 213 1.91 7.95 -10.82
N GLY A 214 2.67 8.67 -10.00
CA GLY A 214 2.96 10.08 -10.19
C GLY A 214 3.90 10.31 -11.37
N GLU A 215 3.79 11.47 -12.00
CA GLU A 215 4.69 11.89 -13.08
C GLU A 215 6.13 11.99 -12.59
N HIS A 216 6.31 12.49 -11.37
CA HIS A 216 7.61 12.74 -10.74
C HIS A 216 8.02 11.63 -9.75
N ALA A 217 7.39 10.46 -9.83
CA ALA A 217 7.73 9.34 -8.97
C ALA A 217 9.24 8.99 -9.07
N PRO A 218 9.91 8.64 -7.97
CA PRO A 218 11.30 8.19 -7.96
C PRO A 218 11.54 6.99 -8.89
N MET A 219 12.78 6.80 -9.31
CA MET A 219 13.13 5.75 -10.27
C MET A 219 12.67 4.36 -9.84
N PRO A 220 12.79 3.92 -8.56
CA PRO A 220 12.30 2.61 -8.12
C PRO A 220 10.80 2.43 -8.41
N SER A 221 9.95 3.37 -8.04
CA SER A 221 8.50 3.31 -8.29
C SER A 221 8.16 3.30 -9.78
N ARG A 222 8.87 4.10 -10.58
CA ARG A 222 8.65 4.13 -12.03
C ARG A 222 8.96 2.80 -12.69
N LEU A 223 10.11 2.19 -12.37
CA LEU A 223 10.50 0.91 -12.95
C LEU A 223 9.55 -0.21 -12.53
N ILE A 224 9.18 -0.27 -11.26
CA ILE A 224 8.23 -1.26 -10.74
C ILE A 224 6.87 -1.11 -11.42
N ALA A 225 6.33 0.10 -11.48
CA ALA A 225 5.03 0.35 -12.11
C ALA A 225 5.03 -0.01 -13.60
N GLN A 226 6.09 0.32 -14.34
CA GLN A 226 6.25 -0.03 -15.74
C GLN A 226 6.34 -1.55 -15.92
N TRP A 227 7.12 -2.23 -15.08
CA TRP A 227 7.28 -3.68 -15.15
C TRP A 227 5.97 -4.40 -14.84
N LEU A 228 5.28 -4.04 -13.75
CA LEU A 228 4.00 -4.64 -13.38
C LEU A 228 2.92 -4.39 -14.45
N ALA A 229 2.89 -3.19 -15.04
CA ALA A 229 1.98 -2.87 -16.14
C ALA A 229 2.23 -3.76 -17.38
N ALA A 230 3.50 -3.96 -17.73
CA ALA A 230 3.87 -4.83 -18.84
C ALA A 230 3.47 -6.29 -18.57
N VAL A 231 3.71 -6.77 -17.34
CA VAL A 231 3.36 -8.13 -16.93
C VAL A 231 1.85 -8.36 -16.94
N ALA A 232 1.07 -7.41 -16.42
CA ALA A 232 -0.39 -7.47 -16.45
C ALA A 232 -0.96 -7.43 -17.87
N ALA A 233 -0.31 -6.70 -18.80
CA ALA A 233 -0.70 -6.64 -20.21
C ALA A 233 -0.47 -7.97 -20.94
N HIS A 234 0.61 -8.68 -20.66
CA HIS A 234 0.93 -9.97 -21.28
C HIS A 234 0.00 -11.12 -20.85
N GLY A 235 -0.60 -11.02 -19.66
CA GLY A 235 -1.65 -11.95 -19.23
C GLY A 235 -2.98 -11.79 -19.99
N ALA A 236 -3.08 -10.80 -20.87
CA ALA A 236 -4.28 -10.37 -21.57
C ALA A 236 -4.36 -10.86 -23.03
N ALA A 237 -3.80 -12.02 -23.36
CA ALA A 237 -4.02 -12.65 -24.66
C ALA A 237 -5.51 -12.96 -24.92
N ASP A 238 -6.37 -12.77 -23.94
CA ASP A 238 -7.83 -12.90 -24.02
C ASP A 238 -8.50 -11.52 -23.80
N GLY A 239 -8.33 -10.62 -24.74
CA GLY A 239 -9.15 -9.44 -25.11
C GLY A 239 -9.75 -8.51 -24.05
N ARG A 240 -9.56 -8.68 -22.74
CA ARG A 240 -10.32 -7.94 -21.71
C ARG A 240 -9.51 -7.32 -20.58
N ARG A 241 -8.20 -7.25 -20.67
CA ARG A 241 -7.39 -6.64 -19.60
C ARG A 241 -6.86 -5.29 -20.04
N ARG A 242 -7.34 -4.25 -19.43
CA ARG A 242 -6.81 -2.90 -19.61
C ARG A 242 -5.85 -2.58 -18.48
N CYS A 243 -4.57 -2.42 -18.80
CA CYS A 243 -3.63 -1.73 -17.95
C CYS A 243 -3.65 -0.25 -18.36
N CYS A 244 -4.18 0.61 -17.51
CA CYS A 244 -4.18 2.05 -17.72
C CYS A 244 -3.13 2.67 -16.81
N THR A 245 -2.11 3.30 -17.40
CA THR A 245 -1.08 4.06 -16.67
C THR A 245 -1.43 5.55 -16.80
N TYR A 246 -2.24 6.08 -15.91
CA TYR A 246 -2.48 7.52 -15.79
C TYR A 246 -2.73 7.90 -14.34
N GLY A 247 -2.05 8.93 -13.89
CA GLY A 247 -2.29 9.59 -12.63
C GLY A 247 -1.47 10.87 -12.58
N THR A 248 -2.12 12.02 -12.67
CA THR A 248 -1.48 13.30 -12.37
C THR A 248 -1.40 13.45 -10.86
N ALA A 249 -0.18 13.72 -10.37
CA ALA A 249 0.19 13.80 -8.95
C ALA A 249 -0.45 14.96 -8.16
N ASP A 250 -1.54 15.54 -8.62
CA ASP A 250 -2.16 16.72 -7.97
C ASP A 250 -2.99 16.36 -6.72
N ALA A 251 -3.36 15.11 -6.56
CA ALA A 251 -4.13 14.66 -5.40
C ALA A 251 -3.27 14.49 -4.14
N CYS A 252 -1.99 14.14 -4.28
CA CYS A 252 -1.09 13.91 -3.14
C CYS A 252 -0.43 15.20 -2.63
N ARG A 253 -0.36 16.28 -3.44
CA ARG A 253 0.27 17.56 -3.06
C ARG A 253 -0.59 18.45 -2.18
N ARG A 254 -1.86 18.15 -2.02
CA ARG A 254 -2.74 18.89 -1.12
C ARG A 254 -2.89 18.14 0.19
N GLY A 255 -1.82 18.03 0.94
CA GLY A 255 -1.84 17.68 2.36
C GLY A 255 -2.61 18.72 3.18
N ARG A 256 -3.85 19.00 2.82
CA ARG A 256 -4.74 19.76 3.68
C ARG A 256 -5.13 18.88 4.83
N CYS A 257 -4.63 19.26 6.00
CA CYS A 257 -5.11 18.71 7.25
C CYS A 257 -6.64 18.76 7.28
N PRO A 258 -7.36 17.65 7.53
CA PRO A 258 -8.82 17.64 7.51
C PRO A 258 -9.46 18.55 8.58
N ASP A 259 -8.69 19.10 9.51
CA ASP A 259 -9.17 19.94 10.60
C ASP A 259 -9.15 21.46 10.29
N GLN A 260 -8.80 21.88 9.08
CA GLN A 260 -8.96 23.27 8.66
C GLN A 260 -10.23 23.46 7.83
N ALA A 261 -11.40 23.19 8.42
CA ALA A 261 -12.63 23.79 7.98
C ALA A 261 -12.55 25.30 8.25
N PRO A 262 -12.87 26.19 7.29
CA PRO A 262 -12.89 27.60 7.57
C PRO A 262 -13.95 27.88 8.65
N HIS A 263 -13.52 28.40 9.78
CA HIS A 263 -14.44 29.01 10.74
C HIS A 263 -15.26 30.05 10.00
N ARG A 264 -16.49 29.76 9.68
CA ARG A 264 -17.48 30.78 9.34
C ARG A 264 -17.62 31.65 10.58
N ARG A 265 -17.13 32.89 10.48
CA ARG A 265 -17.44 33.93 11.44
C ARG A 265 -18.94 34.17 11.34
N CYS A 266 -19.63 34.07 12.48
CA CYS A 266 -20.92 34.68 12.67
C CYS A 266 -20.81 36.19 12.61
#